data_3065b79d46263f25b2951faa2aa82755
#
_entry.id   3065b79d46263f25b2951faa2aa82755
#
_cell.length_a   1.000
_cell.length_b   1.000
_cell.length_c   1.000
_cell.angle_alpha   90.00
_cell.angle_beta   90.00
_cell.angle_gamma   90.00
#
_symmetry.space_group_name_H-M   'P 1'
#
loop_
_entity.id
_entity.type
_entity.pdbx_description
1 polymer ?
#
loop_
_entity_poly.entity_id
_entity_poly.type
_entity_poly.pdbx_seq_one_letter_code
_entity_poly.pdbx_strand_id
1 'polypeptide(L)'
;MLAVEVQNLTHSINNKKILNNINFNLNKDSISCILGPSGSGKTTLLKLIAGLEKVQSGKIIINGEEVSSTAKHLPTEKRKIGFLFQDYALFPHLTVKENLRFPTNAKNSTNNVDEIIELIKLPNSLDKYPHELSGGEQQRVALARSIISQPDLLLLDEPFSSLDLSLREEVRDDTLHLLQKSNVSVIIVTHDPFEAMFISNHINIFDKSGSIVQSGTPNAVSYTHLTLPTSRSV
;
A
#
# COMPACT_ATOMS: atom_id res chain seq x y z
N MET A 1 7.35 12.16 14.38
CA MET A 1 8.38 12.07 13.31
C MET A 1 7.68 11.57 12.05
N LEU A 2 8.02 12.11 10.87
CA LEU A 2 7.39 11.70 9.62
C LEU A 2 8.11 10.49 9.02
N ALA A 3 7.33 9.51 8.56
CA ALA A 3 7.83 8.39 7.76
C ALA A 3 7.93 8.76 6.28
N VAL A 4 6.94 9.51 5.77
CA VAL A 4 6.92 9.98 4.37
C VAL A 4 6.46 11.42 4.31
N GLU A 5 7.14 12.21 3.48
CA GLU A 5 6.69 13.53 3.04
C GLU A 5 6.67 13.57 1.51
N VAL A 6 5.55 14.00 0.96
CA VAL A 6 5.41 14.30 -0.47
C VAL A 6 5.16 15.78 -0.63
N GLN A 7 5.98 16.47 -1.42
CA GLN A 7 5.97 17.91 -1.55
C GLN A 7 5.86 18.33 -3.03
N ASN A 8 4.77 19.05 -3.37
CA ASN A 8 4.50 19.63 -4.68
C ASN A 8 4.65 18.63 -5.85
N LEU A 9 4.28 17.37 -5.62
CA LEU A 9 4.48 16.31 -6.59
C LEU A 9 3.49 16.44 -7.75
N THR A 10 4.03 16.58 -8.95
CA THR A 10 3.27 16.61 -10.21
C THR A 10 3.86 15.59 -11.16
N HIS A 11 2.99 14.80 -11.80
CA HIS A 11 3.40 13.76 -12.73
C HIS A 11 2.43 13.62 -13.89
N SER A 12 2.97 13.39 -15.10
CA SER A 12 2.19 13.23 -16.33
C SER A 12 2.60 11.95 -17.05
N ILE A 13 1.63 11.26 -17.63
CA ILE A 13 1.83 10.10 -18.49
C ILE A 13 1.22 10.41 -19.86
N ASN A 14 1.96 10.25 -20.93
CA ASN A 14 1.50 10.56 -22.31
C ASN A 14 0.89 11.96 -22.41
N ASN A 15 1.56 12.98 -21.89
CA ASN A 15 1.12 14.39 -21.83
C ASN A 15 -0.19 14.64 -21.06
N LYS A 16 -0.76 13.63 -20.41
CA LYS A 16 -1.91 13.78 -19.51
C LYS A 16 -1.40 13.89 -18.07
N LYS A 17 -1.76 14.98 -17.39
CA LYS A 17 -1.45 15.14 -15.97
C LYS A 17 -2.23 14.12 -15.16
N ILE A 18 -1.53 13.28 -14.41
CA ILE A 18 -2.08 12.21 -13.57
C ILE A 18 -2.06 12.61 -12.09
N LEU A 19 -0.99 13.28 -11.65
CA LEU A 19 -0.89 13.85 -10.30
C LEU A 19 -0.68 15.34 -10.41
N ASN A 20 -1.41 16.10 -9.61
CA ASN A 20 -1.43 17.56 -9.68
C ASN A 20 -1.14 18.17 -8.32
N ASN A 21 0.10 18.61 -8.12
CA ASN A 21 0.56 19.31 -6.90
C ASN A 21 0.22 18.57 -5.60
N ILE A 22 0.54 17.29 -5.54
CA ILE A 22 0.27 16.45 -4.39
C ILE A 22 1.18 16.85 -3.23
N ASN A 23 0.57 17.09 -2.08
CA ASN A 23 1.24 17.32 -0.81
C ASN A 23 0.56 16.48 0.27
N PHE A 24 1.29 15.57 0.91
CA PHE A 24 0.81 14.86 2.07
C PHE A 24 1.95 14.33 2.94
N ASN A 25 1.63 13.99 4.19
CA ASN A 25 2.56 13.44 5.16
C ASN A 25 2.01 12.16 5.77
N LEU A 26 2.89 11.20 6.06
CA LEU A 26 2.61 10.02 6.86
C LEU A 26 3.45 10.07 8.13
N ASN A 27 2.82 9.96 9.29
CA ASN A 27 3.53 9.80 10.56
C ASN A 27 4.14 8.40 10.67
N LYS A 28 5.21 8.27 11.48
CA LYS A 28 5.76 6.94 11.80
C LYS A 28 4.72 6.07 12.49
N ASP A 29 4.80 4.78 12.24
CA ASP A 29 4.00 3.74 12.87
C ASP A 29 2.49 4.00 12.74
N SER A 30 2.09 4.63 11.63
CA SER A 30 0.70 4.95 11.33
C SER A 30 0.29 4.44 9.94
N ILE A 31 -1.02 4.28 9.76
CA ILE A 31 -1.64 3.88 8.50
C ILE A 31 -2.33 5.08 7.87
N SER A 32 -1.90 5.49 6.69
CA SER A 32 -2.59 6.50 5.88
C SER A 32 -3.26 5.84 4.68
N CYS A 33 -4.52 6.21 4.45
CA CYS A 33 -5.25 5.76 3.27
C CYS A 33 -5.33 6.87 2.22
N ILE A 34 -5.16 6.49 0.97
CA ILE A 34 -5.43 7.32 -0.21
C ILE A 34 -6.69 6.76 -0.86
N LEU A 35 -7.79 7.47 -0.66
CA LEU A 35 -9.12 7.12 -1.16
C LEU A 35 -9.43 7.90 -2.44
N GLY A 36 -9.99 7.27 -3.44
CA GLY A 36 -10.44 7.97 -4.64
C GLY A 36 -10.87 7.04 -5.77
N PRO A 37 -11.51 7.58 -6.81
CA PRO A 37 -12.01 6.78 -7.93
C PRO A 37 -10.88 6.09 -8.71
N SER A 38 -11.24 5.05 -9.46
CA SER A 38 -10.30 4.39 -10.38
C SER A 38 -9.77 5.40 -11.40
N GLY A 39 -8.45 5.33 -11.67
CA GLY A 39 -7.77 6.23 -12.60
C GLY A 39 -7.43 7.62 -12.03
N SER A 40 -7.60 7.88 -10.72
CA SER A 40 -7.21 9.15 -10.07
C SER A 40 -5.72 9.32 -9.78
N GLY A 41 -4.88 8.33 -10.14
CA GLY A 41 -3.42 8.41 -9.97
C GLY A 41 -2.87 7.79 -8.69
N LYS A 42 -3.69 7.09 -7.88
CA LYS A 42 -3.27 6.47 -6.60
C LYS A 42 -2.11 5.49 -6.76
N THR A 43 -2.24 4.53 -7.68
CA THR A 43 -1.17 3.57 -8.02
C THR A 43 0.08 4.26 -8.54
N THR A 44 -0.06 5.32 -9.35
CA THR A 44 1.07 6.11 -9.84
C THR A 44 1.81 6.77 -8.68
N LEU A 45 1.09 7.32 -7.70
CA LEU A 45 1.71 7.88 -6.50
C LEU A 45 2.49 6.83 -5.72
N LEU A 46 1.92 5.63 -5.50
CA LEU A 46 2.65 4.53 -4.85
C LEU A 46 3.92 4.14 -5.61
N LYS A 47 3.84 4.05 -6.94
CA LYS A 47 5.01 3.71 -7.78
C LYS A 47 6.12 4.77 -7.68
N LEU A 48 5.77 6.05 -7.62
CA LEU A 48 6.72 7.15 -7.43
C LEU A 48 7.38 7.08 -6.04
N ILE A 49 6.61 6.81 -4.98
CA ILE A 49 7.12 6.63 -3.62
C ILE A 49 8.04 5.40 -3.56
N ALA A 50 7.66 4.31 -4.22
CA ALA A 50 8.47 3.09 -4.30
C ALA A 50 9.76 3.26 -5.12
N GLY A 51 9.85 4.29 -5.98
CA GLY A 51 10.98 4.46 -6.89
C GLY A 51 10.92 3.60 -8.15
N LEU A 52 9.75 3.05 -8.46
CA LEU A 52 9.48 2.34 -9.71
C LEU A 52 9.33 3.31 -10.89
N GLU A 53 9.00 4.57 -10.60
CA GLU A 53 8.90 5.66 -11.57
C GLU A 53 9.70 6.88 -11.09
N LYS A 54 10.16 7.72 -12.03
CA LYS A 54 10.94 8.92 -11.72
C LYS A 54 10.01 10.12 -11.50
N VAL A 55 10.30 10.93 -10.50
CA VAL A 55 9.61 12.19 -10.22
C VAL A 55 9.91 13.21 -11.32
N GLN A 56 8.86 13.83 -11.88
CA GLN A 56 8.98 14.88 -12.90
C GLN A 56 9.00 16.29 -12.27
N SER A 57 8.29 16.48 -11.15
CA SER A 57 8.27 17.74 -10.39
C SER A 57 7.91 17.46 -8.93
N GLY A 58 8.46 18.24 -8.01
CA GLY A 58 8.32 18.05 -6.57
C GLY A 58 9.37 17.11 -6.00
N LYS A 59 9.15 16.62 -4.80
CA LYS A 59 10.07 15.68 -4.12
C LYS A 59 9.36 14.74 -3.17
N ILE A 60 10.02 13.61 -2.87
CA ILE A 60 9.60 12.60 -1.91
C ILE A 60 10.74 12.38 -0.91
N ILE A 61 10.38 12.44 0.37
CA ILE A 61 11.29 12.25 1.50
C ILE A 61 10.78 11.05 2.30
N ILE A 62 11.65 10.11 2.63
CA ILE A 62 11.34 8.94 3.46
C ILE A 62 12.29 8.96 4.66
N ASN A 63 11.75 8.89 5.88
CA ASN A 63 12.49 8.94 7.14
C ASN A 63 13.48 10.13 7.22
N GLY A 64 13.11 11.29 6.65
CA GLY A 64 13.94 12.48 6.61
C GLY A 64 15.00 12.51 5.50
N GLU A 65 15.13 11.45 4.70
CA GLU A 65 16.02 11.41 3.54
C GLU A 65 15.24 11.69 2.24
N GLU A 66 15.71 12.64 1.43
CA GLU A 66 15.17 12.84 0.08
C GLU A 66 15.53 11.64 -0.79
N VAL A 67 14.51 10.89 -1.23
CA VAL A 67 14.67 9.69 -2.07
C VAL A 67 14.34 9.93 -3.54
N SER A 68 13.56 10.95 -3.84
CA SER A 68 13.20 11.33 -5.22
C SER A 68 12.97 12.83 -5.36
N SER A 69 13.52 13.39 -6.40
CA SER A 69 13.26 14.75 -6.91
C SER A 69 13.60 14.79 -8.40
N THR A 70 13.55 15.97 -9.00
CA THR A 70 14.03 16.17 -10.39
C THR A 70 15.53 15.89 -10.55
N ALA A 71 16.31 16.05 -9.48
CA ALA A 71 17.77 15.87 -9.47
C ALA A 71 18.22 14.54 -8.84
N LYS A 72 17.38 13.91 -8.00
CA LYS A 72 17.73 12.70 -7.26
C LYS A 72 16.72 11.60 -7.52
N HIS A 73 17.19 10.37 -7.72
CA HIS A 73 16.37 9.17 -7.80
C HIS A 73 17.09 8.00 -7.13
N LEU A 74 16.68 7.69 -5.92
CA LEU A 74 17.12 6.49 -5.22
C LEU A 74 16.32 5.29 -5.78
N PRO A 75 16.97 4.24 -6.29
CA PRO A 75 16.27 3.09 -6.84
C PRO A 75 15.56 2.29 -5.74
N THR A 76 14.54 1.52 -6.12
CA THR A 76 13.60 0.82 -5.22
C THR A 76 14.32 -0.06 -4.19
N GLU A 77 15.32 -0.82 -4.61
CA GLU A 77 16.08 -1.75 -3.77
C GLU A 77 16.87 -1.06 -2.63
N LYS A 78 17.03 0.25 -2.69
CA LYS A 78 17.70 1.07 -1.66
C LYS A 78 16.72 1.79 -0.72
N ARG A 79 15.42 1.68 -0.94
CA ARG A 79 14.41 2.44 -0.19
C ARG A 79 13.85 1.74 1.03
N LYS A 80 14.19 0.46 1.28
CA LYS A 80 13.64 -0.37 2.36
C LYS A 80 12.11 -0.34 2.41
N ILE A 81 11.48 -0.52 1.27
CA ILE A 81 10.02 -0.50 1.09
C ILE A 81 9.52 -1.91 0.80
N GLY A 82 8.43 -2.30 1.47
CA GLY A 82 7.59 -3.42 1.06
C GLY A 82 6.50 -2.92 0.10
N PHE A 83 6.18 -3.68 -0.93
CA PHE A 83 5.12 -3.34 -1.89
C PHE A 83 4.20 -4.55 -2.12
N LEU A 84 2.91 -4.37 -1.89
CA LEU A 84 1.87 -5.30 -2.29
C LEU A 84 1.17 -4.75 -3.53
N PHE A 85 1.34 -5.44 -4.65
CA PHE A 85 0.67 -5.13 -5.91
C PHE A 85 -0.76 -5.67 -5.92
N GLN A 86 -1.63 -5.07 -6.72
CA GLN A 86 -3.03 -5.45 -6.85
C GLN A 86 -3.22 -6.91 -7.33
N ASP A 87 -2.31 -7.42 -8.14
CA ASP A 87 -2.26 -8.80 -8.63
C ASP A 87 -1.43 -9.75 -7.74
N TYR A 88 -1.11 -9.28 -6.50
CA TYR A 88 -0.27 -9.95 -5.52
C TYR A 88 1.18 -10.21 -5.96
N ALA A 89 1.48 -10.26 -7.24
CA ALA A 89 2.80 -10.51 -7.83
C ALA A 89 3.57 -11.67 -7.17
N LEU A 90 2.89 -12.76 -6.81
CA LEU A 90 3.52 -13.97 -6.32
C LEU A 90 4.29 -14.64 -7.45
N PHE A 91 5.44 -15.23 -7.13
CA PHE A 91 6.22 -15.99 -8.08
C PHE A 91 5.52 -17.34 -8.36
N PRO A 92 4.94 -17.55 -9.55
CA PRO A 92 4.07 -18.70 -9.82
C PRO A 92 4.82 -20.04 -9.86
N HIS A 93 6.13 -20.00 -10.06
CA HIS A 93 7.03 -21.18 -10.09
C HIS A 93 7.66 -21.51 -8.75
N LEU A 94 7.37 -20.73 -7.71
CA LEU A 94 7.81 -20.97 -6.34
C LEU A 94 6.64 -21.36 -5.46
N THR A 95 6.87 -22.26 -4.50
CA THR A 95 5.92 -22.60 -3.45
C THR A 95 5.66 -21.40 -2.52
N VAL A 96 4.64 -21.48 -1.66
CA VAL A 96 4.39 -20.46 -0.61
C VAL A 96 5.64 -20.26 0.24
N LYS A 97 6.24 -21.33 0.72
CA LYS A 97 7.46 -21.30 1.54
C LYS A 97 8.62 -20.60 0.83
N GLU A 98 8.81 -20.87 -0.45
CA GLU A 98 9.85 -20.24 -1.27
C GLU A 98 9.55 -18.78 -1.54
N ASN A 99 8.29 -18.43 -1.85
CA ASN A 99 7.85 -17.03 -1.99
C ASN A 99 8.13 -16.22 -0.73
N LEU A 100 7.83 -16.77 0.47
CA LEU A 100 8.09 -16.11 1.75
C LEU A 100 9.59 -15.98 2.06
N ARG A 101 10.40 -16.96 1.66
CA ARG A 101 11.85 -16.92 1.88
C ARG A 101 12.62 -16.09 0.85
N PHE A 102 12.01 -15.79 -0.28
CA PHE A 102 12.67 -15.05 -1.38
C PHE A 102 13.32 -13.73 -0.94
N PRO A 103 12.65 -12.87 -0.12
CA PRO A 103 13.26 -11.62 0.34
C PRO A 103 14.43 -11.82 1.32
N THR A 104 14.52 -12.98 1.99
CA THR A 104 15.49 -13.25 3.07
C THR A 104 16.82 -13.82 2.58
N ASN A 105 16.95 -14.14 1.29
CA ASN A 105 18.22 -14.58 0.70
C ASN A 105 19.36 -13.54 0.80
N ALA A 106 19.06 -12.33 1.31
CA ALA A 106 20.00 -11.32 1.74
C ALA A 106 20.15 -11.32 3.27
N LYS A 107 21.03 -12.19 3.81
CA LYS A 107 21.63 -12.18 5.16
C LYS A 107 20.75 -11.71 6.36
N ASN A 108 20.45 -12.63 7.28
CA ASN A 108 20.10 -12.41 8.70
C ASN A 108 18.63 -12.39 9.16
N SER A 109 17.65 -13.04 8.51
CA SER A 109 16.27 -12.98 9.01
C SER A 109 15.55 -14.35 9.09
N THR A 110 16.22 -15.40 9.55
CA THR A 110 15.58 -16.73 9.74
C THR A 110 14.54 -16.75 10.85
N ASN A 111 14.72 -15.97 11.91
CA ASN A 111 13.83 -16.00 13.09
C ASN A 111 12.45 -15.34 12.85
N ASN A 112 12.30 -14.49 11.84
CA ASN A 112 11.07 -13.77 11.61
C ASN A 112 10.12 -14.46 10.61
N VAL A 113 10.63 -15.40 9.82
CA VAL A 113 9.84 -16.09 8.79
C VAL A 113 8.82 -17.04 9.42
N ASP A 114 9.24 -17.80 10.44
CA ASP A 114 8.38 -18.79 11.10
C ASP A 114 7.24 -18.09 11.89
N GLU A 115 7.53 -17.00 12.58
CA GLU A 115 6.50 -16.17 13.24
C GLU A 115 5.48 -15.59 12.24
N ILE A 116 5.93 -15.14 11.08
CA ILE A 116 5.04 -14.59 10.04
C ILE A 116 4.22 -15.71 9.39
N ILE A 117 4.80 -16.91 9.20
CA ILE A 117 4.08 -18.09 8.71
C ILE A 117 2.94 -18.46 9.65
N GLU A 118 3.15 -18.43 10.96
CA GLU A 118 2.09 -18.66 11.95
C GLU A 118 0.99 -17.59 11.87
N LEU A 119 1.38 -16.32 11.70
CA LEU A 119 0.44 -15.19 11.63
C LEU A 119 -0.48 -15.24 10.41
N ILE A 120 0.00 -15.76 9.26
CA ILE A 120 -0.85 -15.88 8.06
C ILE A 120 -1.81 -17.07 8.09
N LYS A 121 -1.75 -17.92 9.14
CA LYS A 121 -2.65 -19.07 9.38
C LYS A 121 -2.73 -20.05 8.19
N LEU A 122 -1.61 -20.33 7.54
CA LEU A 122 -1.51 -21.22 6.38
C LEU A 122 -0.54 -22.39 6.57
N PRO A 123 -0.57 -23.13 7.71
CA PRO A 123 0.43 -24.18 8.00
C PRO A 123 0.41 -25.33 6.99
N ASN A 124 -0.77 -25.63 6.42
CA ASN A 124 -0.96 -26.75 5.48
C ASN A 124 -0.76 -26.35 4.01
N SER A 125 -0.38 -25.09 3.74
CA SER A 125 -0.27 -24.57 2.37
C SER A 125 1.15 -24.18 1.99
N LEU A 126 2.14 -24.43 2.84
CA LEU A 126 3.53 -24.01 2.63
C LEU A 126 4.19 -24.62 1.39
N ASP A 127 3.84 -25.85 1.05
CA ASP A 127 4.39 -26.57 -0.10
C ASP A 127 3.53 -26.42 -1.37
N LYS A 128 2.40 -25.68 -1.28
CA LYS A 128 1.54 -25.37 -2.43
C LYS A 128 2.11 -24.24 -3.29
N TYR A 129 1.76 -24.24 -4.57
CA TYR A 129 2.02 -23.14 -5.49
C TYR A 129 0.91 -22.09 -5.44
N PRO A 130 1.16 -20.83 -5.86
CA PRO A 130 0.17 -19.77 -5.84
C PRO A 130 -1.16 -20.11 -6.50
N HIS A 131 -1.15 -20.85 -7.62
CA HIS A 131 -2.36 -21.22 -8.35
C HIS A 131 -3.25 -22.25 -7.60
N GLU A 132 -2.74 -22.89 -6.55
CA GLU A 132 -3.47 -23.84 -5.71
C GLU A 132 -4.13 -23.16 -4.48
N LEU A 133 -3.94 -21.84 -4.34
CA LEU A 133 -4.44 -21.04 -3.23
C LEU A 133 -5.70 -20.26 -3.64
N SER A 134 -6.61 -20.06 -2.66
CA SER A 134 -7.68 -19.07 -2.80
C SER A 134 -7.10 -17.65 -2.89
N GLY A 135 -7.89 -16.69 -3.40
CA GLY A 135 -7.46 -15.29 -3.51
C GLY A 135 -7.04 -14.69 -2.16
N GLY A 136 -7.78 -14.99 -1.08
CA GLY A 136 -7.43 -14.55 0.27
C GLY A 136 -6.13 -15.17 0.80
N GLU A 137 -5.87 -16.45 0.51
CA GLU A 137 -4.60 -17.09 0.86
C GLU A 137 -3.44 -16.46 0.07
N GLN A 138 -3.60 -16.21 -1.22
CA GLN A 138 -2.60 -15.54 -2.05
C GLN A 138 -2.28 -14.15 -1.50
N GLN A 139 -3.30 -13.38 -1.11
CA GLN A 139 -3.12 -12.07 -0.52
C GLN A 139 -2.34 -12.14 0.79
N ARG A 140 -2.69 -13.04 1.71
CA ARG A 140 -1.96 -13.21 2.97
C ARG A 140 -0.50 -13.58 2.74
N VAL A 141 -0.20 -14.46 1.79
CA VAL A 141 1.18 -14.80 1.41
C VAL A 141 1.93 -13.59 0.85
N ALA A 142 1.30 -12.82 -0.05
CA ALA A 142 1.92 -11.63 -0.65
C ALA A 142 2.18 -10.52 0.38
N LEU A 143 1.23 -10.30 1.31
CA LEU A 143 1.40 -9.37 2.42
C LEU A 143 2.55 -9.81 3.33
N ALA A 144 2.57 -11.08 3.75
CA ALA A 144 3.62 -11.64 4.58
C ALA A 144 5.00 -11.49 3.90
N ARG A 145 5.10 -11.80 2.60
CA ARG A 145 6.33 -11.60 1.82
C ARG A 145 6.82 -10.16 1.84
N SER A 146 5.90 -9.19 1.77
CA SER A 146 6.24 -7.77 1.79
C SER A 146 6.73 -7.27 3.16
N ILE A 147 6.34 -7.94 4.26
CA ILE A 147 6.70 -7.60 5.64
C ILE A 147 7.97 -8.32 6.10
N ILE A 148 8.22 -9.54 5.61
CA ILE A 148 9.37 -10.37 6.02
C ILE A 148 10.72 -9.65 5.89
N SER A 149 10.86 -8.78 4.89
CA SER A 149 12.07 -7.97 4.68
C SER A 149 12.26 -6.86 5.72
N GLN A 150 11.34 -6.72 6.68
CA GLN A 150 11.32 -5.66 7.70
C GLN A 150 11.44 -4.26 7.06
N PRO A 151 10.51 -3.89 6.19
CA PRO A 151 10.57 -2.58 5.54
C PRO A 151 10.28 -1.46 6.54
N ASP A 152 10.84 -0.27 6.28
CA ASP A 152 10.51 0.94 7.03
C ASP A 152 9.13 1.50 6.61
N LEU A 153 8.70 1.21 5.39
CA LEU A 153 7.44 1.66 4.78
C LEU A 153 6.81 0.52 3.97
N LEU A 154 5.51 0.32 4.16
CA LEU A 154 4.72 -0.65 3.39
C LEU A 154 3.72 0.09 2.50
N LEU A 155 3.68 -0.25 1.23
CA LEU A 155 2.76 0.29 0.23
C LEU A 155 1.82 -0.81 -0.24
N LEU A 156 0.51 -0.60 -0.08
CA LEU A 156 -0.54 -1.57 -0.44
C LEU A 156 -1.44 -0.98 -1.53
N ASP A 157 -1.43 -1.59 -2.71
CA ASP A 157 -2.22 -1.14 -3.85
C ASP A 157 -3.50 -1.97 -4.00
N GLU A 158 -4.65 -1.40 -3.61
CA GLU A 158 -5.98 -2.01 -3.63
C GLU A 158 -6.00 -3.44 -3.04
N PRO A 159 -5.50 -3.64 -1.81
CA PRO A 159 -5.21 -4.97 -1.27
C PRO A 159 -6.43 -5.90 -1.19
N PHE A 160 -7.64 -5.38 -1.13
CA PHE A 160 -8.86 -6.20 -0.93
C PHE A 160 -9.77 -6.22 -2.16
N SER A 161 -9.40 -5.59 -3.27
CA SER A 161 -10.29 -5.38 -4.42
C SER A 161 -10.69 -6.66 -5.16
N SER A 162 -9.84 -7.69 -5.11
CA SER A 162 -10.06 -8.98 -5.81
C SER A 162 -10.74 -10.04 -4.94
N LEU A 163 -11.17 -9.70 -3.71
CA LEU A 163 -11.81 -10.64 -2.79
C LEU A 163 -13.33 -10.55 -2.85
N ASP A 164 -13.98 -11.70 -2.65
CA ASP A 164 -15.42 -11.78 -2.40
C ASP A 164 -15.80 -11.04 -1.11
N LEU A 165 -17.02 -10.51 -1.04
CA LEU A 165 -17.50 -9.72 0.10
C LEU A 165 -17.36 -10.46 1.44
N SER A 166 -17.68 -11.77 1.48
CA SER A 166 -17.61 -12.58 2.69
C SER A 166 -16.17 -12.82 3.17
N LEU A 167 -15.24 -12.97 2.24
CA LEU A 167 -13.84 -13.20 2.56
C LEU A 167 -13.08 -11.89 2.87
N ARG A 168 -13.55 -10.78 2.32
CA ARG A 168 -12.93 -9.46 2.44
C ARG A 168 -12.81 -8.98 3.88
N GLU A 169 -13.86 -9.18 4.69
CA GLU A 169 -13.87 -8.78 6.09
C GLU A 169 -12.85 -9.56 6.91
N GLU A 170 -12.81 -10.88 6.76
CA GLU A 170 -11.85 -11.74 7.47
C GLU A 170 -10.40 -11.38 7.10
N VAL A 171 -10.12 -11.27 5.79
CA VAL A 171 -8.77 -10.96 5.31
C VAL A 171 -8.33 -9.55 5.70
N ARG A 172 -9.27 -8.59 5.75
CA ARG A 172 -9.01 -7.24 6.24
C ARG A 172 -8.60 -7.24 7.71
N ASP A 173 -9.32 -7.99 8.56
CA ASP A 173 -9.03 -8.08 9.99
C ASP A 173 -7.69 -8.78 10.24
N ASP A 174 -7.40 -9.87 9.53
CA ASP A 174 -6.09 -10.54 9.57
C ASP A 174 -4.96 -9.61 9.11
N THR A 175 -5.19 -8.83 8.05
CA THR A 175 -4.25 -7.81 7.55
C THR A 175 -3.95 -6.77 8.62
N LEU A 176 -4.98 -6.20 9.26
CA LEU A 176 -4.80 -5.23 10.33
C LEU A 176 -3.99 -5.78 11.49
N HIS A 177 -4.28 -7.00 11.89
CA HIS A 177 -3.54 -7.66 12.97
C HIS A 177 -2.05 -7.82 12.63
N LEU A 178 -1.73 -8.22 11.40
CA LEU A 178 -0.36 -8.30 10.90
C LEU A 178 0.35 -6.93 10.90
N LEU A 179 -0.33 -5.89 10.41
CA LEU A 179 0.22 -4.54 10.33
C LEU A 179 0.48 -3.95 11.73
N GLN A 180 -0.44 -4.14 12.68
CA GLN A 180 -0.28 -3.67 14.05
C GLN A 180 0.90 -4.34 14.78
N LYS A 181 1.14 -5.63 14.52
CA LYS A 181 2.28 -6.36 15.11
C LYS A 181 3.62 -5.98 14.48
N SER A 182 3.63 -5.57 13.22
CA SER A 182 4.87 -5.27 12.50
C SER A 182 5.45 -3.89 12.80
N ASN A 183 4.71 -2.98 13.46
CA ASN A 183 5.13 -1.60 13.75
C ASN A 183 5.70 -0.88 12.51
N VAL A 184 5.13 -1.12 11.34
CA VAL A 184 5.54 -0.52 10.07
C VAL A 184 4.63 0.64 9.70
N SER A 185 5.20 1.69 9.11
CA SER A 185 4.39 2.77 8.53
C SER A 185 3.76 2.31 7.22
N VAL A 186 2.46 2.59 6.99
CA VAL A 186 1.72 2.02 5.87
C VAL A 186 1.00 3.09 5.05
N ILE A 187 1.08 2.99 3.73
CA ILE A 187 0.19 3.70 2.81
C ILE A 187 -0.66 2.67 2.08
N ILE A 188 -1.98 2.80 2.21
CA ILE A 188 -2.96 1.95 1.52
C ILE A 188 -3.68 2.80 0.48
N VAL A 189 -3.80 2.33 -0.75
CA VAL A 189 -4.71 2.93 -1.71
C VAL A 189 -5.93 2.03 -1.90
N THR A 190 -7.10 2.64 -1.93
CA THR A 190 -8.38 1.94 -2.18
C THR A 190 -9.39 2.88 -2.84
N HIS A 191 -10.42 2.31 -3.41
CA HIS A 191 -11.60 3.04 -3.85
C HIS A 191 -12.81 2.80 -2.93
N ASP A 192 -12.66 1.97 -1.89
CA ASP A 192 -13.71 1.65 -0.92
C ASP A 192 -13.62 2.54 0.32
N PRO A 193 -14.63 3.42 0.57
CA PRO A 193 -14.66 4.28 1.75
C PRO A 193 -14.69 3.50 3.07
N PHE A 194 -15.35 2.33 3.12
CA PHE A 194 -15.43 1.53 4.34
C PHE A 194 -14.06 0.97 4.73
N GLU A 195 -13.30 0.47 3.76
CA GLU A 195 -11.91 0.05 4.00
C GLU A 195 -11.08 1.20 4.56
N ALA A 196 -11.13 2.37 3.89
CA ALA A 196 -10.38 3.54 4.31
C ALA A 196 -10.71 3.96 5.75
N MET A 197 -12.00 3.98 6.10
CA MET A 197 -12.46 4.37 7.44
C MET A 197 -12.09 3.37 8.52
N PHE A 198 -12.09 2.09 8.20
CA PHE A 198 -11.84 1.02 9.16
C PHE A 198 -10.35 0.84 9.48
N ILE A 199 -9.47 0.98 8.46
CA ILE A 199 -8.06 0.60 8.57
C ILE A 199 -7.16 1.76 8.96
N SER A 200 -7.49 2.98 8.54
CA SER A 200 -6.51 4.07 8.57
C SER A 200 -6.63 5.02 9.77
N ASN A 201 -5.50 5.62 10.13
CA ASN A 201 -5.43 6.72 11.08
C ASN A 201 -5.69 8.06 10.38
N HIS A 202 -5.42 8.14 9.07
CA HIS A 202 -5.55 9.34 8.27
C HIS A 202 -5.97 9.01 6.83
N ILE A 203 -6.88 9.80 6.26
CA ILE A 203 -7.40 9.61 4.91
C ILE A 203 -7.10 10.84 4.07
N ASN A 204 -6.58 10.62 2.86
CA ASN A 204 -6.39 11.62 1.82
C ASN A 204 -7.32 11.28 0.66
N ILE A 205 -8.26 12.16 0.33
CA ILE A 205 -9.22 11.94 -0.76
C ILE A 205 -8.70 12.55 -2.05
N PHE A 206 -8.56 11.69 -3.06
CA PHE A 206 -8.20 12.06 -4.43
C PHE A 206 -9.45 12.27 -5.28
N ASP A 207 -9.44 13.31 -6.08
CA ASP A 207 -10.41 13.51 -7.15
C ASP A 207 -9.93 12.93 -8.49
N LYS A 208 -10.78 13.02 -9.52
CA LYS A 208 -10.44 12.57 -10.88
C LYS A 208 -9.36 13.42 -11.56
N SER A 209 -9.03 14.59 -11.03
CA SER A 209 -7.96 15.46 -11.55
C SER A 209 -6.57 15.09 -11.03
N GLY A 210 -6.48 14.09 -10.13
CA GLY A 210 -5.24 13.69 -9.48
C GLY A 210 -4.79 14.71 -8.42
N SER A 211 -5.73 15.36 -7.74
CA SER A 211 -5.47 16.29 -6.65
C SER A 211 -6.04 15.76 -5.33
N ILE A 212 -5.42 16.11 -4.20
CA ILE A 212 -6.00 15.89 -2.88
C ILE A 212 -7.03 16.99 -2.61
N VAL A 213 -8.30 16.60 -2.49
CA VAL A 213 -9.40 17.53 -2.24
C VAL A 213 -9.78 17.63 -0.77
N GLN A 214 -9.45 16.61 0.02
CA GLN A 214 -9.67 16.58 1.45
C GLN A 214 -8.64 15.67 2.14
N SER A 215 -8.30 16.00 3.38
CA SER A 215 -7.38 15.25 4.20
C SER A 215 -7.78 15.35 5.66
N GLY A 216 -7.74 14.24 6.42
CA GLY A 216 -8.15 14.25 7.83
C GLY A 216 -8.23 12.87 8.45
N THR A 217 -8.63 12.81 9.71
CA THR A 217 -8.95 11.53 10.38
C THR A 217 -10.22 10.91 9.78
N PRO A 218 -10.44 9.59 9.90
CA PRO A 218 -11.65 8.94 9.40
C PRO A 218 -12.94 9.63 9.82
N ASN A 219 -13.05 10.05 11.09
CA ASN A 219 -14.22 10.77 11.58
C ASN A 219 -14.41 12.14 10.91
N ALA A 220 -13.35 12.88 10.66
CA ALA A 220 -13.42 14.20 10.01
C ALA A 220 -13.83 14.11 8.55
N VAL A 221 -13.41 13.06 7.83
CA VAL A 221 -13.69 12.82 6.43
C VAL A 221 -15.10 12.27 6.21
N SER A 222 -15.60 11.38 7.09
CA SER A 222 -16.92 10.73 6.97
C SER A 222 -18.08 11.75 7.00
N TYR A 223 -17.94 12.85 7.74
CA TYR A 223 -19.00 13.86 7.87
C TYR A 223 -19.27 14.66 6.59
N THR A 224 -18.33 14.74 5.67
CA THR A 224 -18.43 15.65 4.53
C THR A 224 -18.69 14.95 3.20
N HIS A 225 -18.27 13.71 3.01
CA HIS A 225 -18.37 13.02 1.72
C HIS A 225 -19.37 11.85 1.66
N LEU A 226 -19.67 11.20 2.80
CA LEU A 226 -20.68 10.13 2.85
C LEU A 226 -22.11 10.67 2.94
N THR A 227 -22.29 11.96 3.26
CA THR A 227 -23.60 12.63 3.38
C THR A 227 -24.03 13.45 2.16
N LEU A 228 -23.20 13.57 1.13
CA LEU A 228 -23.62 14.23 -0.10
C LEU A 228 -24.50 13.28 -0.92
N PRO A 229 -25.79 13.65 -1.19
CA PRO A 229 -26.62 12.86 -2.07
C PRO A 229 -25.96 12.82 -3.44
N THR A 230 -25.79 11.62 -3.98
CA THR A 230 -25.52 11.44 -5.41
C THR A 230 -26.56 12.25 -6.15
N SER A 231 -26.16 13.36 -6.76
CA SER A 231 -27.04 14.13 -7.66
C SER A 231 -27.53 13.15 -8.72
N ARG A 232 -28.80 12.75 -8.59
CA ARG A 232 -29.53 12.13 -9.68
C ARG A 232 -29.57 13.18 -10.78
N SER A 233 -28.78 12.97 -11.83
CA SER A 233 -29.03 13.60 -13.12
C SER A 233 -30.34 13.00 -13.64
N VAL A 234 -31.33 13.86 -13.74
CA VAL A 234 -32.54 13.69 -14.55
C VAL A 234 -32.18 13.72 -16.01
#